data_8aca8bea431d07b6778c2d831be39f6e
#
_entry.id   8aca8bea431d07b6778c2d831be39f6e
#
_cell.length_a   1.000
_cell.length_b   1.000
_cell.length_c   1.000
_cell.angle_alpha   90.00
_cell.angle_beta   90.00
_cell.angle_gamma   90.00
#
_symmetry.space_group_name_H-M   'P 1'
#
loop_
_entity.id
_entity.type
_entity.pdbx_description
1 polymer ?
#
loop_
_entity_poly.entity_id
_entity_poly.type
_entity_poly.pdbx_seq_one_letter_code
_entity_poly.pdbx_strand_id
1 'polypeptide(L)'
;MSKKTWIIGGVVVVALIGATVIGRSLTGDKKAKSDSGKVTTLKVAHTQNYVPYDFVDKDGNSDGYEVAVLKEIDKKLPQYKFEYTGTSDDDLLIGLESGKYDIGTKGAWYTDERAKKFIIPKDPIGASIIGFTIRKDDKDKYKNISDFAKQNGRLVPISPQNAQWNVIKDYNDEHKDQPIELTSAESFQVSDAYAWVLENRYDAYFDIKLSFEKAVTDKDGAYHRYADKLTWFPYKGIPTYPLLHRDSKNEEFSKEYTKAIKELKEDGTLEKLSKKYFGEDVFS
;
A
#
# COMPACT_ATOMS: atom_id res chain seq x y z
N MET A 1 40.06 -60.32 -2.36
CA MET A 1 41.43 -60.15 -2.91
C MET A 1 41.72 -58.67 -2.91
N SER A 2 42.43 -58.21 -1.94
CA SER A 2 43.86 -57.87 -1.89
C SER A 2 44.11 -56.46 -2.46
N LYS A 3 44.28 -55.46 -1.56
CA LYS A 3 45.60 -54.86 -1.12
C LYS A 3 46.11 -53.82 -2.14
N LYS A 4 46.61 -52.66 -1.83
CA LYS A 4 47.46 -52.06 -0.77
C LYS A 4 47.58 -50.54 -1.03
N THR A 5 47.40 -49.66 -0.10
CA THR A 5 48.31 -48.83 0.72
C THR A 5 49.64 -48.41 0.08
N TRP A 6 50.01 -47.10 0.29
CA TRP A 6 51.24 -46.48 0.78
C TRP A 6 51.23 -44.99 0.47
N ILE A 7 51.13 -44.03 1.36
CA ILE A 7 51.92 -43.40 2.44
C ILE A 7 53.29 -42.89 1.98
N ILE A 8 53.63 -41.73 2.53
CA ILE A 8 54.90 -41.01 2.74
C ILE A 8 54.95 -39.72 1.92
N GLY A 9 55.03 -38.51 2.47
CA GLY A 9 55.62 -38.00 3.72
C GLY A 9 56.74 -37.04 3.35
N GLY A 10 56.78 -35.88 3.91
CA GLY A 10 57.87 -34.94 3.70
C GLY A 10 57.56 -33.56 4.24
N VAL A 11 57.89 -33.37 5.35
CA VAL A 11 58.22 -32.42 6.40
C VAL A 11 59.44 -31.56 6.01
N VAL A 12 59.52 -30.37 6.68
CA VAL A 12 60.76 -29.59 7.04
C VAL A 12 60.95 -28.30 6.20
N VAL A 13 61.25 -27.09 6.69
CA VAL A 13 61.59 -26.51 8.02
C VAL A 13 61.64 -24.98 7.83
N VAL A 14 61.19 -24.32 8.86
CA VAL A 14 61.51 -23.02 9.43
C VAL A 14 62.78 -22.29 8.97
N ALA A 15 62.67 -21.00 8.74
CA ALA A 15 63.71 -20.05 9.17
C ALA A 15 63.12 -18.68 9.49
N LEU A 16 63.21 -18.33 10.73
CA LEU A 16 63.08 -16.96 11.29
C LEU A 16 64.32 -16.14 10.95
N ILE A 17 64.18 -14.90 10.49
CA ILE A 17 65.11 -13.83 10.86
C ILE A 17 64.29 -12.53 10.99
N GLY A 18 64.37 -11.95 12.16
CA GLY A 18 63.77 -10.66 12.49
C GLY A 18 64.70 -9.50 12.09
N ALA A 19 64.09 -8.35 11.91
CA ALA A 19 64.73 -7.06 12.15
C ALA A 19 63.66 -6.01 12.45
N THR A 20 63.73 -5.46 13.60
CA THR A 20 63.05 -4.26 14.10
C THR A 20 63.58 -3.00 13.41
N VAL A 21 62.72 -2.06 13.04
CA VAL A 21 62.94 -0.62 13.15
C VAL A 21 61.62 0.15 13.16
N ILE A 22 61.33 0.70 14.23
CA ILE A 22 60.75 1.98 14.70
C ILE A 22 60.31 2.98 13.61
N GLY A 23 59.05 3.35 13.70
CA GLY A 23 58.75 4.80 13.73
C GLY A 23 57.78 5.35 12.71
N ARG A 24 56.69 5.78 13.23
CA ARG A 24 55.84 6.95 12.96
C ARG A 24 54.41 6.67 12.53
N SER A 25 53.60 6.94 13.53
CA SER A 25 52.24 7.43 13.45
C SER A 25 52.01 8.34 12.26
N LEU A 26 50.86 8.14 11.55
CA LEU A 26 49.91 9.21 11.23
C LEU A 26 48.66 8.62 10.53
N THR A 27 47.54 9.03 11.06
CA THR A 27 46.19 9.06 10.44
C THR A 27 45.56 7.73 10.06
N GLY A 28 44.71 7.30 10.99
CA GLY A 28 43.79 6.20 10.74
C GLY A 28 42.70 6.59 9.76
N ASP A 29 42.79 6.08 8.58
CA ASP A 29 41.60 5.78 7.79
C ASP A 29 40.95 4.54 8.42
N LYS A 30 39.91 4.77 9.18
CA LYS A 30 38.97 3.72 9.52
C LYS A 30 38.28 3.31 8.22
N LYS A 31 38.87 2.35 7.48
CA LYS A 31 38.10 1.52 6.58
C LYS A 31 36.97 0.91 7.42
N ALA A 32 35.77 1.40 7.21
CA ALA A 32 34.58 0.71 7.64
C ALA A 32 34.72 -0.74 7.15
N LYS A 33 34.80 -1.69 8.07
CA LYS A 33 34.59 -3.09 7.76
C LYS A 33 33.22 -3.15 7.13
N SER A 34 33.14 -3.45 5.85
CA SER A 34 31.92 -3.96 5.28
C SER A 34 31.67 -5.27 6.01
N ASP A 35 30.79 -5.19 6.99
CA ASP A 35 30.12 -6.36 7.52
C ASP A 35 29.46 -7.00 6.28
N SER A 36 29.84 -8.20 5.92
CA SER A 36 29.18 -9.00 4.88
C SER A 36 27.82 -9.39 5.49
N GLY A 37 26.92 -8.42 5.54
CA GLY A 37 25.67 -8.47 6.25
C GLY A 37 24.80 -9.59 5.68
N LYS A 38 24.39 -10.47 6.56
CA LYS A 38 23.37 -11.48 6.28
C LYS A 38 22.12 -10.79 5.75
N VAL A 39 21.77 -11.03 4.48
CA VAL A 39 20.55 -10.52 3.87
C VAL A 39 19.35 -11.00 4.68
N THR A 40 18.52 -10.08 5.13
CA THR A 40 17.31 -10.38 5.91
C THR A 40 16.14 -10.59 4.97
N THR A 41 15.51 -11.75 5.01
CA THR A 41 14.28 -12.00 4.26
C THR A 41 13.10 -11.36 4.95
N LEU A 42 12.31 -10.58 4.21
CA LEU A 42 11.02 -10.03 4.62
C LEU A 42 9.89 -10.70 3.82
N LYS A 43 8.97 -11.31 4.54
CA LYS A 43 7.81 -11.99 3.94
C LYS A 43 6.70 -10.97 3.73
N VAL A 44 6.36 -10.73 2.48
CA VAL A 44 5.33 -9.78 2.05
C VAL A 44 4.06 -10.54 1.70
N ALA A 45 2.96 -10.26 2.41
CA ALA A 45 1.63 -10.69 2.01
C ALA A 45 0.90 -9.54 1.30
N HIS A 46 0.14 -9.86 0.26
CA HIS A 46 -0.74 -8.89 -0.40
C HIS A 46 -2.07 -9.54 -0.75
N THR A 47 -3.13 -8.72 -0.90
CA THR A 47 -4.41 -9.24 -1.39
C THR A 47 -4.26 -9.76 -2.82
N GLN A 48 -5.01 -10.83 -3.15
CA GLN A 48 -4.80 -11.53 -4.43
C GLN A 48 -5.74 -11.10 -5.56
N ASN A 49 -6.70 -10.20 -5.29
CA ASN A 49 -7.75 -9.82 -6.24
C ASN A 49 -8.19 -8.34 -6.17
N TYR A 50 -7.35 -7.48 -5.59
CA TYR A 50 -7.62 -6.04 -5.43
C TYR A 50 -6.93 -5.22 -6.55
N VAL A 51 -7.32 -5.47 -7.80
CA VAL A 51 -6.81 -4.74 -8.98
C VAL A 51 -7.25 -3.27 -8.92
N PRO A 52 -6.37 -2.29 -9.19
CA PRO A 52 -4.99 -2.40 -9.61
C PRO A 52 -3.96 -2.29 -8.45
N TYR A 53 -4.40 -2.31 -7.19
CA TYR A 53 -3.52 -2.12 -6.02
C TYR A 53 -2.63 -3.32 -5.77
N ASP A 54 -3.24 -4.50 -5.56
CA ASP A 54 -2.56 -5.75 -5.23
C ASP A 54 -3.34 -6.92 -5.83
N PHE A 55 -2.68 -7.77 -6.57
CA PHE A 55 -3.31 -8.96 -7.15
C PHE A 55 -2.29 -10.02 -7.52
N VAL A 56 -2.80 -11.22 -7.77
CA VAL A 56 -2.05 -12.29 -8.44
C VAL A 56 -2.49 -12.32 -9.90
N ASP A 57 -1.53 -12.22 -10.81
CA ASP A 57 -1.82 -12.26 -12.24
C ASP A 57 -2.21 -13.68 -12.71
N LYS A 58 -2.61 -13.79 -13.98
CA LYS A 58 -3.01 -15.08 -14.60
C LYS A 58 -1.90 -16.13 -14.63
N ASP A 59 -0.64 -15.70 -14.49
CA ASP A 59 0.54 -16.57 -14.52
C ASP A 59 1.00 -16.92 -13.08
N GLY A 60 0.25 -16.46 -12.06
CA GLY A 60 0.51 -16.72 -10.64
C GLY A 60 1.51 -15.77 -9.99
N ASN A 61 1.90 -14.68 -10.67
CA ASN A 61 2.85 -13.72 -10.13
C ASN A 61 2.15 -12.64 -9.31
N SER A 62 2.82 -12.19 -8.25
CA SER A 62 2.42 -11.02 -7.50
C SER A 62 2.62 -9.74 -8.32
N ASP A 63 1.56 -8.97 -8.50
CA ASP A 63 1.53 -7.71 -9.26
C ASP A 63 0.57 -6.70 -8.62
N GLY A 64 0.53 -5.50 -9.15
CA GLY A 64 -0.25 -4.37 -8.66
C GLY A 64 0.64 -3.22 -8.24
N TYR A 65 0.00 -2.07 -8.00
CA TYR A 65 0.70 -0.83 -7.69
C TYR A 65 1.55 -0.95 -6.42
N GLU A 66 0.96 -1.37 -5.29
CA GLU A 66 1.67 -1.45 -4.00
C GLU A 66 2.77 -2.52 -4.04
N VAL A 67 2.50 -3.66 -4.70
CA VAL A 67 3.52 -4.69 -4.96
C VAL A 67 4.68 -4.13 -5.79
N ALA A 68 4.39 -3.35 -6.85
CA ALA A 68 5.41 -2.76 -7.69
C ALA A 68 6.27 -1.73 -6.94
N VAL A 69 5.65 -0.92 -6.08
CA VAL A 69 6.39 0.01 -5.21
C VAL A 69 7.32 -0.75 -4.26
N LEU A 70 6.82 -1.82 -3.61
CA LEU A 70 7.67 -2.64 -2.75
C LEU A 70 8.81 -3.31 -3.51
N LYS A 71 8.62 -3.72 -4.77
CA LYS A 71 9.71 -4.24 -5.63
C LYS A 71 10.79 -3.18 -5.93
N GLU A 72 10.41 -1.91 -6.07
CA GLU A 72 11.39 -0.83 -6.22
C GLU A 72 12.13 -0.52 -4.90
N ILE A 73 11.43 -0.61 -3.76
CA ILE A 73 12.05 -0.50 -2.43
C ILE A 73 13.06 -1.64 -2.20
N ASP A 74 12.73 -2.89 -2.55
CA ASP A 74 13.63 -4.05 -2.46
C ASP A 74 14.95 -3.79 -3.19
N LYS A 75 14.90 -3.18 -4.39
CA LYS A 75 16.10 -2.80 -5.15
C LYS A 75 16.97 -1.75 -4.45
N LYS A 76 16.34 -0.83 -3.70
CA LYS A 76 17.06 0.25 -2.97
C LYS A 76 17.66 -0.23 -1.65
N LEU A 77 17.17 -1.35 -1.10
CA LEU A 77 17.53 -1.85 0.23
C LEU A 77 18.20 -3.25 0.13
N PRO A 78 19.45 -3.34 -0.39
CA PRO A 78 20.12 -4.62 -0.68
C PRO A 78 20.38 -5.50 0.55
N GLN A 79 20.25 -4.97 1.77
CA GLN A 79 20.29 -5.74 3.03
C GLN A 79 19.05 -6.57 3.29
N TYR A 80 17.96 -6.36 2.50
CA TYR A 80 16.72 -7.14 2.54
C TYR A 80 16.51 -7.93 1.25
N LYS A 81 15.64 -8.92 1.34
CA LYS A 81 15.09 -9.67 0.21
C LYS A 81 13.60 -9.87 0.47
N PHE A 82 12.75 -9.43 -0.43
CA PHE A 82 11.31 -9.57 -0.28
C PHE A 82 10.79 -10.84 -0.94
N GLU A 83 9.97 -11.61 -0.20
CA GLU A 83 9.30 -12.80 -0.70
C GLU A 83 7.78 -12.58 -0.66
N TYR A 84 7.15 -12.61 -1.83
CA TYR A 84 5.75 -12.21 -1.99
C TYR A 84 4.79 -13.40 -1.94
N THR A 85 3.64 -13.21 -1.28
CA THR A 85 2.55 -14.19 -1.20
C THR A 85 1.22 -13.47 -1.37
N GLY A 86 0.46 -13.83 -2.43
CA GLY A 86 -0.93 -13.42 -2.58
C GLY A 86 -1.83 -14.25 -1.65
N THR A 87 -2.74 -13.60 -0.91
CA THR A 87 -3.62 -14.26 0.05
C THR A 87 -4.95 -13.52 0.20
N SER A 88 -5.87 -14.06 1.00
CA SER A 88 -7.10 -13.36 1.36
C SER A 88 -6.82 -12.19 2.31
N ASP A 89 -7.77 -11.26 2.42
CA ASP A 89 -7.68 -10.12 3.32
C ASP A 89 -7.55 -10.56 4.79
N ASP A 90 -8.37 -11.52 5.20
CA ASP A 90 -8.37 -12.05 6.56
C ASP A 90 -7.07 -12.80 6.90
N ASP A 91 -6.61 -13.68 6.00
CA ASP A 91 -5.36 -14.41 6.20
C ASP A 91 -4.12 -13.50 6.23
N LEU A 92 -4.16 -12.38 5.47
CA LEU A 92 -3.12 -11.35 5.51
C LEU A 92 -3.05 -10.73 6.90
N LEU A 93 -4.17 -10.26 7.45
CA LEU A 93 -4.22 -9.60 8.75
C LEU A 93 -3.85 -10.56 9.89
N ILE A 94 -4.39 -11.79 9.89
CA ILE A 94 -4.04 -12.84 10.85
C ILE A 94 -2.55 -13.19 10.75
N GLY A 95 -2.03 -13.30 9.54
CA GLY A 95 -0.63 -13.59 9.28
C GLY A 95 0.32 -12.49 9.74
N LEU A 96 -0.08 -11.22 9.63
CA LEU A 96 0.67 -10.09 10.18
C LEU A 96 0.62 -10.08 11.72
N GLU A 97 -0.55 -10.27 12.33
CA GLU A 97 -0.68 -10.31 13.80
C GLU A 97 0.17 -11.44 14.41
N SER A 98 0.23 -12.59 13.77
CA SER A 98 1.00 -13.76 14.24
C SER A 98 2.49 -13.73 13.88
N GLY A 99 2.96 -12.77 13.06
CA GLY A 99 4.35 -12.73 12.59
C GLY A 99 4.68 -13.76 11.50
N LYS A 100 3.68 -14.39 10.89
CA LYS A 100 3.85 -15.22 9.67
C LYS A 100 4.35 -14.38 8.50
N TYR A 101 3.86 -13.14 8.39
CA TYR A 101 4.27 -12.14 7.42
C TYR A 101 4.85 -10.93 8.13
N ASP A 102 5.81 -10.27 7.49
CA ASP A 102 6.46 -9.06 7.97
C ASP A 102 5.76 -7.80 7.48
N ILE A 103 5.34 -7.82 6.21
CA ILE A 103 4.72 -6.69 5.51
C ILE A 103 3.40 -7.16 4.90
N GLY A 104 2.38 -6.32 4.97
CA GLY A 104 1.09 -6.55 4.31
C GLY A 104 0.64 -5.34 3.53
N THR A 105 0.19 -5.56 2.26
CA THR A 105 -0.42 -4.53 1.43
C THR A 105 -1.82 -4.94 0.98
N LYS A 106 -2.75 -3.98 1.04
CA LYS A 106 -4.18 -4.19 0.77
C LYS A 106 -4.95 -2.89 0.51
N GLY A 107 -4.27 -1.82 0.08
CA GLY A 107 -4.86 -0.49 0.01
C GLY A 107 -5.31 0.03 1.38
N ALA A 108 -4.55 -0.26 2.42
CA ALA A 108 -4.97 0.02 3.79
C ALA A 108 -4.86 1.51 4.14
N TRP A 109 -5.98 2.12 4.57
CA TRP A 109 -5.98 3.46 5.12
C TRP A 109 -5.51 3.44 6.58
N TYR A 110 -4.95 4.56 7.03
CA TYR A 110 -4.62 4.72 8.43
C TYR A 110 -5.90 4.72 9.29
N THR A 111 -5.87 3.98 10.40
CA THR A 111 -6.82 4.09 11.51
C THR A 111 -6.08 3.87 12.82
N ASP A 112 -6.57 4.48 13.90
CA ASP A 112 -5.99 4.29 15.24
C ASP A 112 -6.03 2.83 15.70
N GLU A 113 -7.06 2.09 15.28
CA GLU A 113 -7.17 0.66 15.58
C GLU A 113 -6.06 -0.14 14.89
N ARG A 114 -5.81 0.12 13.60
CA ARG A 114 -4.70 -0.51 12.87
C ARG A 114 -3.34 -0.13 13.46
N ALA A 115 -3.16 1.13 13.85
CA ALA A 115 -1.92 1.60 14.45
C ALA A 115 -1.64 0.97 15.84
N LYS A 116 -2.67 0.50 16.56
CA LYS A 116 -2.49 -0.29 17.79
C LYS A 116 -1.97 -1.71 17.51
N LYS A 117 -2.41 -2.32 16.41
CA LYS A 117 -2.07 -3.70 16.05
C LYS A 117 -0.79 -3.82 15.24
N PHE A 118 -0.54 -2.88 14.34
CA PHE A 118 0.56 -2.91 13.36
C PHE A 118 1.46 -1.70 13.50
N ILE A 119 2.68 -1.81 12.97
CA ILE A 119 3.50 -0.63 12.67
C ILE A 119 3.01 -0.10 11.33
N ILE A 120 2.64 1.18 11.28
CA ILE A 120 2.29 1.88 10.05
C ILE A 120 3.41 2.90 9.78
N PRO A 121 4.19 2.77 8.70
CA PRO A 121 5.22 3.72 8.33
C PRO A 121 4.66 5.13 8.18
N LYS A 122 5.51 6.14 8.37
CA LYS A 122 5.09 7.54 8.31
C LYS A 122 4.63 7.97 6.91
N ASP A 123 5.31 7.50 5.88
CA ASP A 123 5.04 7.90 4.50
C ASP A 123 4.16 6.84 3.81
N PRO A 124 3.10 7.25 3.09
CA PRO A 124 2.19 6.34 2.42
C PRO A 124 2.88 5.63 1.24
N ILE A 125 2.37 4.44 0.90
CA ILE A 125 2.77 3.70 -0.28
C ILE A 125 1.98 4.13 -1.51
N GLY A 126 0.75 4.60 -1.31
CA GLY A 126 -0.19 4.94 -2.35
C GLY A 126 -1.34 5.81 -1.85
N ALA A 127 -2.36 5.94 -2.68
CA ALA A 127 -3.61 6.57 -2.31
C ALA A 127 -4.80 5.90 -3.01
N SER A 128 -5.94 5.89 -2.33
CA SER A 128 -7.25 5.59 -2.92
C SER A 128 -7.95 6.89 -3.25
N ILE A 129 -8.37 7.07 -4.49
CA ILE A 129 -9.18 8.23 -4.85
C ILE A 129 -10.62 7.96 -4.39
N ILE A 130 -11.15 8.84 -3.53
CA ILE A 130 -12.53 8.78 -3.05
C ILE A 130 -13.35 9.89 -3.70
N GLY A 131 -14.63 9.62 -3.94
CA GLY A 131 -15.52 10.57 -4.61
C GLY A 131 -16.98 10.14 -4.59
N PHE A 132 -17.75 10.71 -5.48
CA PHE A 132 -19.20 10.60 -5.50
C PHE A 132 -19.69 9.96 -6.78
N THR A 133 -20.42 8.87 -6.69
CA THR A 133 -21.25 8.36 -7.77
C THR A 133 -22.59 9.10 -7.74
N ILE A 134 -22.96 9.70 -8.86
CA ILE A 134 -24.22 10.44 -9.05
C ILE A 134 -24.91 9.99 -10.32
N ARG A 135 -26.16 10.38 -10.51
CA ARG A 135 -26.84 10.27 -11.80
C ARG A 135 -26.14 11.17 -12.82
N LYS A 136 -26.00 10.71 -14.04
CA LYS A 136 -25.36 11.48 -15.13
C LYS A 136 -26.10 12.77 -15.46
N ASP A 137 -27.43 12.78 -15.28
CA ASP A 137 -28.26 13.95 -15.47
C ASP A 137 -27.99 15.07 -14.44
N ASP A 138 -27.45 14.71 -13.29
CA ASP A 138 -27.10 15.64 -12.22
C ASP A 138 -25.66 16.17 -12.30
N LYS A 139 -24.87 15.79 -13.33
CA LYS A 139 -23.44 16.13 -13.47
C LYS A 139 -23.14 17.64 -13.49
N ASP A 140 -24.08 18.44 -14.02
CA ASP A 140 -23.93 19.89 -14.08
C ASP A 140 -24.38 20.57 -12.77
N LYS A 141 -25.19 19.87 -11.97
CA LYS A 141 -25.62 20.28 -10.64
C LYS A 141 -24.55 20.01 -9.58
N TYR A 142 -23.88 18.86 -9.66
CA TYR A 142 -22.88 18.40 -8.71
C TYR A 142 -21.53 18.19 -9.40
N LYS A 143 -20.68 19.21 -9.42
CA LYS A 143 -19.34 19.14 -10.06
C LYS A 143 -18.23 18.78 -9.07
N ASN A 144 -18.50 19.02 -7.79
CA ASN A 144 -17.57 18.80 -6.68
C ASN A 144 -18.37 18.70 -5.36
N ILE A 145 -17.67 18.36 -4.27
CA ILE A 145 -18.27 18.21 -2.93
C ILE A 145 -18.94 19.51 -2.44
N SER A 146 -18.38 20.70 -2.76
CA SER A 146 -18.96 21.97 -2.35
C SER A 146 -20.30 22.24 -3.06
N ASP A 147 -20.41 21.91 -4.33
CA ASP A 147 -21.68 22.01 -5.06
C ASP A 147 -22.71 21.05 -4.49
N PHE A 148 -22.27 19.81 -4.13
CA PHE A 148 -23.14 18.82 -3.48
C PHE A 148 -23.68 19.33 -2.15
N ALA A 149 -22.82 19.88 -1.30
CA ALA A 149 -23.20 20.47 -0.03
C ALA A 149 -24.16 21.67 -0.21
N LYS A 150 -23.84 22.62 -1.09
CA LYS A 150 -24.66 23.82 -1.38
C LYS A 150 -26.07 23.49 -1.86
N GLN A 151 -26.23 22.40 -2.54
CA GLN A 151 -27.52 21.95 -3.07
C GLN A 151 -28.27 21.02 -2.09
N ASN A 152 -27.77 20.87 -0.85
CA ASN A 152 -28.30 19.94 0.15
C ASN A 152 -28.48 18.52 -0.43
N GLY A 153 -27.46 18.03 -1.14
CA GLY A 153 -27.47 16.71 -1.76
C GLY A 153 -27.65 15.61 -0.70
N ARG A 154 -28.54 14.67 -0.99
CA ARG A 154 -28.82 13.51 -0.10
C ARG A 154 -27.78 12.44 -0.34
N LEU A 155 -26.95 12.17 0.67
CA LEU A 155 -25.93 11.15 0.63
C LEU A 155 -26.48 9.79 1.08
N VAL A 156 -26.13 8.71 0.37
CA VAL A 156 -26.39 7.35 0.86
C VAL A 156 -25.79 7.19 2.26
N PRO A 157 -26.52 6.62 3.23
CA PRO A 157 -26.03 6.45 4.59
C PRO A 157 -24.70 5.71 4.65
N ILE A 158 -23.84 6.10 5.59
CA ILE A 158 -22.51 5.50 5.77
C ILE A 158 -22.43 4.89 7.17
N SER A 159 -21.84 3.71 7.32
CA SER A 159 -21.55 3.15 8.63
C SER A 159 -20.52 4.02 9.36
N PRO A 160 -20.76 4.41 10.64
CA PRO A 160 -19.79 5.18 11.42
C PRO A 160 -18.42 4.49 11.60
N GLN A 161 -18.37 3.18 11.40
CA GLN A 161 -17.12 2.40 11.46
C GLN A 161 -16.33 2.45 10.15
N ASN A 162 -16.92 2.89 9.05
CA ASN A 162 -16.25 3.04 7.78
C ASN A 162 -15.39 4.31 7.76
N ALA A 163 -14.21 4.22 7.13
CA ALA A 163 -13.33 5.37 7.01
C ALA A 163 -13.96 6.54 6.22
N GLN A 164 -14.86 6.24 5.27
CA GLN A 164 -15.64 7.22 4.53
C GLN A 164 -16.46 8.17 5.43
N TRP A 165 -16.97 7.65 6.55
CA TRP A 165 -17.67 8.45 7.55
C TRP A 165 -16.81 9.60 8.08
N ASN A 166 -15.55 9.27 8.47
CA ASN A 166 -14.62 10.27 8.98
C ASN A 166 -14.26 11.30 7.91
N VAL A 167 -14.15 10.89 6.65
CA VAL A 167 -13.84 11.81 5.54
C VAL A 167 -14.93 12.88 5.37
N ILE A 168 -16.21 12.49 5.43
CA ILE A 168 -17.32 13.46 5.35
C ILE A 168 -17.44 14.28 6.65
N LYS A 169 -17.20 13.65 7.80
CA LYS A 169 -17.18 14.34 9.09
C LYS A 169 -16.11 15.45 9.12
N ASP A 170 -14.89 15.14 8.64
CA ASP A 170 -13.79 16.11 8.55
C ASP A 170 -14.18 17.28 7.62
N TYR A 171 -14.79 16.98 6.46
CA TYR A 171 -15.34 18.02 5.59
C TYR A 171 -16.35 18.91 6.32
N ASN A 172 -17.28 18.33 7.07
CA ASN A 172 -18.29 19.06 7.83
C ASN A 172 -17.67 19.90 8.98
N ASP A 173 -16.63 19.41 9.64
CA ASP A 173 -15.92 20.14 10.69
C ASP A 173 -15.19 21.39 10.13
N GLU A 174 -14.74 21.33 8.87
CA GLU A 174 -14.10 22.44 8.14
C GLU A 174 -15.13 23.40 7.51
N HIS A 175 -16.37 22.93 7.21
CA HIS A 175 -17.40 23.67 6.47
C HIS A 175 -18.73 23.72 7.26
N LYS A 176 -18.68 24.25 8.49
CA LYS A 176 -19.83 24.28 9.43
C LYS A 176 -21.04 25.06 8.93
N ASP A 177 -20.83 26.00 8.03
CA ASP A 177 -21.87 26.81 7.40
C ASP A 177 -22.63 26.06 6.30
N GLN A 178 -22.04 25.00 5.77
CA GLN A 178 -22.58 24.21 4.68
C GLN A 178 -22.25 22.71 4.82
N PRO A 179 -22.68 22.04 5.91
CA PRO A 179 -22.39 20.64 6.12
C PRO A 179 -23.20 19.74 5.17
N ILE A 180 -22.64 18.58 4.83
CA ILE A 180 -23.37 17.49 4.20
C ILE A 180 -24.11 16.70 5.28
N GLU A 181 -25.40 16.44 5.08
CA GLU A 181 -26.15 15.57 5.98
C GLU A 181 -25.54 14.16 5.99
N LEU A 182 -25.07 13.73 7.16
CA LEU A 182 -24.41 12.46 7.36
C LEU A 182 -25.32 11.54 8.18
N THR A 183 -26.00 10.62 7.50
CA THR A 183 -26.89 9.63 8.11
C THR A 183 -26.14 8.33 8.34
N SER A 184 -26.30 7.74 9.52
CA SER A 184 -25.70 6.44 9.85
C SER A 184 -26.55 5.28 9.34
N ALA A 185 -25.87 4.22 8.85
CA ALA A 185 -26.44 2.90 8.62
C ALA A 185 -25.56 1.83 9.24
N GLU A 186 -26.14 0.76 9.78
CA GLU A 186 -25.33 -0.33 10.34
C GLU A 186 -24.67 -1.15 9.25
N SER A 187 -25.42 -1.51 8.21
CA SER A 187 -24.90 -2.18 7.01
C SER A 187 -25.90 -2.13 5.86
N PHE A 188 -25.39 -2.19 4.63
CA PHE A 188 -26.16 -2.44 3.41
C PHE A 188 -25.22 -3.07 2.36
N GLN A 189 -25.81 -3.67 1.33
CA GLN A 189 -25.00 -4.15 0.22
C GLN A 189 -24.57 -2.97 -0.67
N VAL A 190 -23.35 -2.96 -1.16
CA VAL A 190 -22.85 -1.92 -2.09
C VAL A 190 -23.75 -1.78 -3.31
N SER A 191 -24.33 -2.91 -3.78
CA SER A 191 -25.33 -2.92 -4.85
C SER A 191 -26.52 -2.04 -4.55
N ASP A 192 -27.02 -2.02 -3.30
CA ASP A 192 -28.18 -1.22 -2.93
C ASP A 192 -27.91 0.28 -3.08
N ALA A 193 -26.67 0.72 -2.78
CA ALA A 193 -26.29 2.12 -2.92
C ALA A 193 -26.43 2.65 -4.36
N TYR A 194 -25.97 1.88 -5.34
CA TYR A 194 -26.13 2.24 -6.76
C TYR A 194 -27.61 2.24 -7.18
N ALA A 195 -28.40 1.25 -6.73
CA ALA A 195 -29.83 1.21 -6.99
C ALA A 195 -30.54 2.44 -6.41
N TRP A 196 -30.25 2.82 -5.17
CA TRP A 196 -30.85 3.98 -4.52
C TRP A 196 -30.52 5.31 -5.20
N VAL A 197 -29.33 5.45 -5.76
CA VAL A 197 -28.96 6.63 -6.58
C VAL A 197 -29.76 6.64 -7.88
N LEU A 198 -29.84 5.51 -8.59
CA LEU A 198 -30.64 5.38 -9.82
C LEU A 198 -32.12 5.65 -9.60
N GLU A 199 -32.68 5.20 -8.50
CA GLU A 199 -34.08 5.38 -8.09
C GLU A 199 -34.39 6.78 -7.52
N ASN A 200 -33.39 7.68 -7.46
CA ASN A 200 -33.53 9.02 -6.89
C ASN A 200 -33.93 9.03 -5.40
N ARG A 201 -33.63 7.96 -4.65
CA ARG A 201 -33.78 7.93 -3.19
C ARG A 201 -32.71 8.77 -2.51
N TYR A 202 -31.49 8.71 -3.05
CA TYR A 202 -30.35 9.54 -2.69
C TYR A 202 -29.77 10.19 -3.95
N ASP A 203 -28.98 11.24 -3.75
CA ASP A 203 -28.40 11.99 -4.86
C ASP A 203 -26.99 11.51 -5.18
N ALA A 204 -26.27 10.97 -4.17
CA ALA A 204 -24.95 10.42 -4.36
C ALA A 204 -24.64 9.24 -3.44
N TYR A 205 -23.75 8.36 -3.92
CA TYR A 205 -23.03 7.34 -3.15
C TYR A 205 -21.54 7.72 -3.07
N PHE A 206 -21.00 7.79 -1.86
CA PHE A 206 -19.63 8.22 -1.58
C PHE A 206 -18.74 7.01 -1.34
N ASP A 207 -17.85 6.71 -2.28
CA ASP A 207 -16.94 5.56 -2.20
C ASP A 207 -15.70 5.77 -3.07
N ILE A 208 -14.76 4.83 -3.02
CA ILE A 208 -13.54 4.86 -3.81
C ILE A 208 -13.86 4.69 -5.31
N LYS A 209 -13.05 5.33 -6.16
CA LYS A 209 -13.18 5.27 -7.63
C LYS A 209 -13.23 3.83 -8.15
N LEU A 210 -12.39 2.96 -7.58
CA LEU A 210 -12.31 1.56 -7.98
C LEU A 210 -13.64 0.81 -7.79
N SER A 211 -14.43 1.11 -6.74
CA SER A 211 -15.77 0.52 -6.57
C SER A 211 -16.69 0.89 -7.72
N PHE A 212 -16.69 2.18 -8.12
CA PHE A 212 -17.43 2.65 -9.28
C PHE A 212 -16.96 1.97 -10.58
N GLU A 213 -15.66 1.90 -10.80
CA GLU A 213 -15.09 1.27 -12.00
C GLU A 213 -15.50 -0.20 -12.09
N LYS A 214 -15.34 -0.97 -11.02
CA LYS A 214 -15.74 -2.39 -10.98
C LYS A 214 -17.25 -2.62 -11.12
N ALA A 215 -18.07 -1.77 -10.50
CA ALA A 215 -19.52 -1.97 -10.53
C ALA A 215 -20.18 -1.46 -11.82
N VAL A 216 -19.68 -0.33 -12.37
CA VAL A 216 -20.37 0.43 -13.42
C VAL A 216 -19.59 0.45 -14.74
N THR A 217 -18.27 0.68 -14.68
CA THR A 217 -17.47 0.85 -15.91
C THR A 217 -17.03 -0.48 -16.49
N ASP A 218 -16.68 -1.44 -15.66
CA ASP A 218 -16.29 -2.79 -16.08
C ASP A 218 -17.46 -3.49 -16.78
N LYS A 219 -17.16 -4.19 -17.89
CA LYS A 219 -18.16 -4.90 -18.69
C LYS A 219 -18.89 -6.00 -17.92
N ASP A 220 -18.19 -6.60 -16.96
CA ASP A 220 -18.74 -7.63 -16.06
C ASP A 220 -19.35 -7.05 -14.79
N GLY A 221 -19.34 -5.72 -14.64
CA GLY A 221 -19.88 -5.01 -13.48
C GLY A 221 -21.39 -5.16 -13.35
N ALA A 222 -21.87 -5.39 -12.12
CA ALA A 222 -23.29 -5.60 -11.84
C ALA A 222 -24.19 -4.44 -12.31
N TYR A 223 -23.63 -3.25 -12.43
CA TYR A 223 -24.32 -2.03 -12.87
C TYR A 223 -23.85 -1.52 -14.24
N HIS A 224 -23.06 -2.31 -14.98
CA HIS A 224 -22.58 -1.92 -16.32
C HIS A 224 -23.70 -1.51 -17.28
N ARG A 225 -24.85 -2.16 -17.20
CA ARG A 225 -26.06 -1.80 -18.00
C ARG A 225 -26.58 -0.37 -17.75
N TYR A 226 -26.10 0.29 -16.70
CA TYR A 226 -26.47 1.66 -16.34
C TYR A 226 -25.28 2.63 -16.44
N ALA A 227 -24.20 2.26 -17.12
CA ALA A 227 -23.02 3.11 -17.31
C ALA A 227 -23.32 4.42 -18.07
N ASP A 228 -24.40 4.44 -18.83
CA ASP A 228 -24.93 5.65 -19.49
C ASP A 228 -25.73 6.55 -18.54
N LYS A 229 -26.17 6.06 -17.37
CA LYS A 229 -27.00 6.76 -16.38
C LYS A 229 -26.26 7.20 -15.14
N LEU A 230 -25.10 6.65 -14.87
CA LEU A 230 -24.28 6.97 -13.72
C LEU A 230 -22.98 7.65 -14.15
N THR A 231 -22.47 8.53 -13.32
CA THR A 231 -21.14 9.14 -13.47
C THR A 231 -20.50 9.30 -12.09
N TRP A 232 -19.23 9.59 -12.08
CA TRP A 232 -18.44 9.74 -10.87
C TRP A 232 -17.61 11.03 -10.93
N PHE A 233 -17.43 11.69 -9.77
CA PHE A 233 -16.48 12.80 -9.66
C PHE A 233 -15.60 12.63 -8.41
N PRO A 234 -14.30 13.02 -8.48
CA PRO A 234 -13.37 12.88 -7.37
C PRO A 234 -13.63 13.89 -6.26
N TYR A 235 -13.25 13.52 -5.03
CA TYR A 235 -13.12 14.45 -3.93
C TYR A 235 -11.66 14.62 -3.52
N LYS A 236 -11.00 13.56 -3.04
CA LYS A 236 -9.58 13.59 -2.66
C LYS A 236 -8.94 12.21 -2.68
N GLY A 237 -7.59 12.18 -2.68
CA GLY A 237 -6.83 10.98 -2.42
C GLY A 237 -6.76 10.70 -0.92
N ILE A 238 -7.03 9.46 -0.51
CA ILE A 238 -6.84 8.98 0.85
C ILE A 238 -5.57 8.13 0.87
N PRO A 239 -4.54 8.51 1.64
CA PRO A 239 -3.29 7.76 1.70
C PRO A 239 -3.49 6.29 2.08
N THR A 240 -2.79 5.40 1.38
CA THR A 240 -2.69 3.98 1.72
C THR A 240 -1.31 3.66 2.26
N TYR A 241 -1.25 2.69 3.17
CA TYR A 241 -0.02 2.36 3.90
C TYR A 241 0.22 0.86 3.91
N PRO A 242 1.48 0.41 3.85
CA PRO A 242 1.79 -0.96 4.21
C PRO A 242 1.56 -1.14 5.72
N LEU A 243 1.09 -2.30 6.11
CA LEU A 243 0.97 -2.72 7.50
C LEU A 243 2.15 -3.63 7.82
N LEU A 244 2.87 -3.37 8.91
CA LEU A 244 4.01 -4.19 9.31
C LEU A 244 3.71 -4.94 10.60
N HIS A 245 4.15 -6.20 10.69
CA HIS A 245 4.15 -6.93 11.95
C HIS A 245 4.93 -6.16 13.01
N ARG A 246 4.44 -6.16 14.24
CA ARG A 246 5.01 -5.37 15.34
C ARG A 246 6.16 -6.12 16.01
N ASP A 247 7.38 -5.89 15.53
CA ASP A 247 8.63 -6.34 16.13
C ASP A 247 9.77 -5.34 15.85
N SER A 248 10.93 -5.54 16.49
CA SER A 248 12.09 -4.64 16.36
C SER A 248 12.68 -4.62 14.95
N LYS A 249 12.64 -5.73 14.22
CA LYS A 249 13.10 -5.84 12.83
C LYS A 249 12.27 -4.93 11.93
N ASN A 250 10.96 -4.96 12.07
CA ASN A 250 10.04 -4.16 11.26
C ASN A 250 9.99 -2.69 11.71
N GLU A 251 10.33 -2.38 12.97
CA GLU A 251 10.57 -0.99 13.39
C GLU A 251 11.79 -0.37 12.68
N GLU A 252 12.86 -1.13 12.50
CA GLU A 252 14.03 -0.70 11.73
C GLU A 252 13.69 -0.58 10.23
N PHE A 253 13.07 -1.61 9.66
CA PHE A 253 12.61 -1.58 8.27
C PHE A 253 11.69 -0.38 8.00
N SER A 254 10.77 -0.03 8.89
CA SER A 254 9.87 1.13 8.73
C SER A 254 10.63 2.46 8.52
N LYS A 255 11.78 2.63 9.19
CA LYS A 255 12.63 3.83 9.03
C LYS A 255 13.33 3.85 7.67
N GLU A 256 13.79 2.68 7.22
CA GLU A 256 14.46 2.55 5.92
C GLU A 256 13.48 2.63 4.78
N TYR A 257 12.28 2.04 4.93
CA TYR A 257 11.15 2.23 4.02
C TYR A 257 10.85 3.71 3.80
N THR A 258 10.73 4.49 4.90
CA THR A 258 10.47 5.94 4.83
C THR A 258 11.51 6.69 4.00
N LYS A 259 12.78 6.30 4.05
CA LYS A 259 13.83 6.90 3.21
C LYS A 259 13.67 6.47 1.75
N ALA A 260 13.50 5.17 1.52
CA ALA A 260 13.38 4.62 0.17
C ALA A 260 12.15 5.18 -0.57
N ILE A 261 10.99 5.29 0.09
CA ILE A 261 9.77 5.81 -0.52
C ILE A 261 9.90 7.28 -0.92
N LYS A 262 10.61 8.10 -0.11
CA LYS A 262 10.90 9.50 -0.45
C LYS A 262 11.78 9.61 -1.68
N GLU A 263 12.84 8.80 -1.76
CA GLU A 263 13.70 8.77 -2.95
C GLU A 263 12.92 8.35 -4.20
N LEU A 264 12.03 7.35 -4.09
CA LEU A 264 11.17 6.93 -5.21
C LEU A 264 10.15 8.00 -5.63
N LYS A 265 9.74 8.86 -4.70
CA LYS A 265 8.92 10.02 -5.01
C LYS A 265 9.74 11.10 -5.72
N GLU A 266 10.92 11.44 -5.20
CA GLU A 266 11.80 12.47 -5.75
C GLU A 266 12.33 12.13 -7.13
N ASP A 267 12.61 10.85 -7.43
CA ASP A 267 13.11 10.39 -8.74
C ASP A 267 11.98 10.12 -9.76
N GLY A 268 10.72 10.36 -9.40
CA GLY A 268 9.55 10.20 -10.27
C GLY A 268 9.11 8.75 -10.48
N THR A 269 9.68 7.78 -9.76
CA THR A 269 9.31 6.36 -9.90
C THR A 269 7.87 6.12 -9.45
N LEU A 270 7.43 6.75 -8.34
CA LEU A 270 6.05 6.60 -7.85
C LEU A 270 5.03 7.16 -8.85
N GLU A 271 5.29 8.33 -9.43
CA GLU A 271 4.45 8.93 -10.48
C GLU A 271 4.31 8.00 -11.69
N LYS A 272 5.44 7.43 -12.14
CA LYS A 272 5.46 6.49 -13.27
C LYS A 272 4.66 5.21 -12.99
N LEU A 273 4.81 4.66 -11.78
CA LEU A 273 4.04 3.49 -11.36
C LEU A 273 2.55 3.82 -11.21
N SER A 274 2.22 4.98 -10.63
CA SER A 274 0.85 5.45 -10.51
C SER A 274 0.17 5.55 -11.88
N LYS A 275 0.80 6.21 -12.84
CA LYS A 275 0.28 6.31 -14.21
C LYS A 275 0.14 4.94 -14.90
N LYS A 276 1.06 4.01 -14.64
CA LYS A 276 0.98 2.66 -15.20
C LYS A 276 -0.26 1.90 -14.71
N TYR A 277 -0.55 1.97 -13.40
CA TYR A 277 -1.60 1.14 -12.78
C TYR A 277 -2.97 1.83 -12.71
N PHE A 278 -3.00 3.16 -12.55
CA PHE A 278 -4.25 3.93 -12.39
C PHE A 278 -4.59 4.79 -13.61
N GLY A 279 -3.67 4.94 -14.59
CA GLY A 279 -3.85 5.84 -15.72
C GLY A 279 -3.61 7.31 -15.38
N GLU A 280 -3.40 7.64 -14.11
CA GLU A 280 -3.17 8.98 -13.60
C GLU A 280 -2.20 8.96 -12.42
N ASP A 281 -1.66 10.14 -12.05
CA ASP A 281 -0.86 10.27 -10.85
C ASP A 281 -1.78 10.53 -9.63
N VAL A 282 -1.81 9.55 -8.72
CA VAL A 282 -2.60 9.62 -7.47
C VAL A 282 -1.79 10.19 -6.29
N PHE A 283 -0.54 10.65 -6.54
CA PHE A 283 0.39 11.14 -5.52
C PHE A 283 0.70 12.63 -5.56
N SER A 284 0.40 13.32 -6.66
CA SER A 284 0.66 14.77 -6.80
C SER A 284 -0.32 15.62 -6.04
#